data_48153b100d93b36f2a18f05c67ab8cce
#
_entry.id   48153b100d93b36f2a18f05c67ab8cce
#
_cell.length_a   1.000
_cell.length_b   1.000
_cell.length_c   1.000
_cell.angle_alpha   90.00
_cell.angle_beta   90.00
_cell.angle_gamma   90.00
#
_symmetry.space_group_name_H-M   'P 1'
#
loop_
_entity.id
_entity.type
_entity.pdbx_description
1 polymer ?
#
loop_
_entity_poly.entity_id
_entity_poly.type
_entity_poly.pdbx_seq_one_letter_code
_entity_poly.pdbx_strand_id
1 'polypeptide(L)'
;MKHMTLSEIADACCGIYCGDPAFLDCEVSSVAIDSRKVVKDTLFVAIKGARVDGHSFIPQVMEAGALCSLSEQDLGDVDYPYIRVSSCTEALKDLAEHYRRSLDIKVVGITGSVGKTSTKEMIASVLSEKYNVLKTEGNFNNEIGLPLTVFNIREEHEVAVLEMGISHFGDMKPLAKIARPDVCVITNIGYAHLENLGTRDGILKEKSSMTDYMNPEGSDIFNGDDDKLKSYTSRDGRTPVYFGLTSSCPFHVENIERKGLKGTYAEFVTPTSRFHAHISIPGDHMIYNALAGVAVGYALGMDNEEIARGIEKLVPIAGRNNLIEAKHYTIIDDCYNANPASMKSSLDVLAYADTRKVAILGDMGELGADELAMHREVGAYAAFKNTDVLVCIGALSKDMAEAAKETVLATEKNMKVFHFDTKEDFYQNMRQILKDNDTILIKASHFMEFPEIVKKLSEEA
;
A
#
# COMPACT_ATOMS: atom_id res chain seq x y z
N MET A 1 -13.53 18.31 -6.84
CA MET A 1 -12.36 19.20 -6.92
C MET A 1 -12.80 20.59 -6.49
N LYS A 2 -11.96 21.39 -5.85
CA LYS A 2 -12.28 22.76 -5.45
C LYS A 2 -11.94 23.66 -6.63
N HIS A 3 -12.89 24.49 -7.08
CA HIS A 3 -12.75 25.64 -7.99
C HIS A 3 -11.46 25.68 -8.83
N MET A 4 -11.43 24.95 -9.95
CA MET A 4 -10.37 25.08 -10.94
C MET A 4 -10.99 25.33 -12.30
N THR A 5 -10.75 26.53 -12.81
CA THR A 5 -11.20 26.97 -14.13
C THR A 5 -10.33 26.35 -15.24
N LEU A 6 -10.85 26.30 -16.47
CA LEU A 6 -10.07 25.82 -17.60
C LEU A 6 -8.84 26.72 -17.89
N SER A 7 -8.92 27.99 -17.56
CA SER A 7 -7.78 28.93 -17.64
C SER A 7 -6.68 28.51 -16.67
N GLU A 8 -7.01 28.29 -15.39
CA GLU A 8 -6.04 27.84 -14.37
C GLU A 8 -5.43 26.48 -14.71
N ILE A 9 -6.23 25.57 -15.27
CA ILE A 9 -5.76 24.26 -15.70
C ILE A 9 -4.75 24.40 -16.86
N ALA A 10 -5.05 25.23 -17.85
CA ALA A 10 -4.14 25.46 -18.97
C ALA A 10 -2.80 26.04 -18.48
N ASP A 11 -2.84 27.01 -17.57
CA ASP A 11 -1.64 27.63 -16.98
C ASP A 11 -0.85 26.61 -16.15
N ALA A 12 -1.53 25.83 -15.27
CA ALA A 12 -0.90 24.83 -14.41
C ALA A 12 -0.18 23.73 -15.20
N CYS A 13 -0.75 23.34 -16.36
CA CYS A 13 -0.17 22.29 -17.23
C CYS A 13 0.77 22.87 -18.30
N CYS A 14 1.01 24.18 -18.35
CA CYS A 14 1.71 24.85 -19.45
C CYS A 14 1.11 24.47 -20.82
N GLY A 15 -0.21 24.28 -20.88
CA GLY A 15 -0.95 23.82 -22.04
C GLY A 15 -1.50 24.98 -22.89
N ILE A 16 -1.87 24.65 -24.12
CA ILE A 16 -2.51 25.58 -25.04
C ILE A 16 -4.00 25.28 -25.04
N TYR A 17 -4.80 26.24 -24.56
CA TYR A 17 -6.26 26.13 -24.63
C TYR A 17 -6.74 26.23 -26.10
N CYS A 18 -7.59 25.34 -26.51
CA CYS A 18 -8.22 25.26 -27.83
C CYS A 18 -9.74 25.14 -27.64
N GLY A 19 -10.48 26.15 -28.02
CA GLY A 19 -11.94 26.18 -27.90
C GLY A 19 -12.49 27.61 -27.76
N ASP A 20 -13.80 27.72 -27.53
CA ASP A 20 -14.44 29.01 -27.32
C ASP A 20 -13.94 29.64 -25.99
N PRO A 21 -13.44 30.90 -26.01
CA PRO A 21 -13.01 31.60 -24.79
C PRO A 21 -14.07 31.74 -23.70
N ALA A 22 -15.34 31.60 -24.02
CA ALA A 22 -16.43 31.62 -23.05
C ALA A 22 -16.38 30.49 -22.03
N PHE A 23 -15.64 29.39 -22.31
CA PHE A 23 -15.45 28.28 -21.37
C PHE A 23 -14.25 28.44 -20.44
N LEU A 24 -13.38 29.44 -20.64
CA LEU A 24 -12.15 29.60 -19.84
C LEU A 24 -12.41 29.74 -18.34
N ASP A 25 -13.52 30.41 -17.98
CA ASP A 25 -13.92 30.60 -16.58
C ASP A 25 -14.81 29.44 -16.04
N CYS A 26 -15.09 28.41 -16.86
CA CYS A 26 -15.84 27.23 -16.39
C CYS A 26 -14.97 26.36 -15.50
N GLU A 27 -15.57 25.91 -14.40
CA GLU A 27 -14.89 25.07 -13.40
C GLU A 27 -15.11 23.59 -13.66
N VAL A 28 -14.06 22.79 -13.48
CA VAL A 28 -14.17 21.32 -13.53
C VAL A 28 -14.60 20.75 -12.18
N SER A 29 -15.46 19.75 -12.19
CA SER A 29 -15.95 19.06 -10.99
C SER A 29 -15.04 17.90 -10.54
N SER A 30 -14.35 17.26 -11.48
CA SER A 30 -13.52 16.07 -11.27
C SER A 30 -12.48 15.90 -12.37
N VAL A 31 -11.50 15.01 -12.13
CA VAL A 31 -10.51 14.59 -13.11
C VAL A 31 -10.63 13.08 -13.31
N ALA A 32 -10.65 12.61 -14.56
CA ALA A 32 -10.72 11.20 -14.89
C ALA A 32 -9.74 10.84 -16.02
N ILE A 33 -9.16 9.64 -15.92
CA ILE A 33 -8.36 9.00 -16.97
C ILE A 33 -9.08 7.79 -17.59
N ASP A 34 -10.15 7.34 -16.94
CA ASP A 34 -11.00 6.22 -17.37
C ASP A 34 -12.32 6.79 -17.93
N SER A 35 -12.60 6.56 -19.21
CA SER A 35 -13.78 7.06 -19.89
C SER A 35 -15.11 6.64 -19.23
N ARG A 36 -15.11 5.50 -18.53
CA ARG A 36 -16.29 4.97 -17.80
C ARG A 36 -16.61 5.73 -16.51
N LYS A 37 -15.66 6.52 -16.01
CA LYS A 37 -15.78 7.31 -14.76
C LYS A 37 -16.09 8.77 -15.01
N VAL A 38 -16.26 9.15 -16.28
CA VAL A 38 -16.60 10.52 -16.65
C VAL A 38 -18.02 10.85 -16.20
N VAL A 39 -18.15 11.99 -15.55
CA VAL A 39 -19.43 12.59 -15.13
C VAL A 39 -19.49 14.02 -15.67
N LYS A 40 -20.61 14.71 -15.43
CA LYS A 40 -20.77 16.12 -15.87
C LYS A 40 -19.65 16.99 -15.33
N ASP A 41 -19.13 17.87 -16.17
CA ASP A 41 -18.07 18.84 -15.88
C ASP A 41 -16.71 18.19 -15.48
N THR A 42 -16.44 16.94 -15.95
CA THR A 42 -15.16 16.27 -15.75
C THR A 42 -14.09 16.83 -16.70
N LEU A 43 -12.86 17.00 -16.20
CA LEU A 43 -11.65 17.08 -17.03
C LEU A 43 -11.20 15.65 -17.35
N PHE A 44 -11.23 15.28 -18.61
CA PHE A 44 -10.71 13.98 -19.06
C PHE A 44 -9.24 14.11 -19.46
N VAL A 45 -8.37 13.25 -18.91
CA VAL A 45 -6.94 13.23 -19.26
C VAL A 45 -6.67 12.03 -20.18
N ALA A 46 -6.39 12.29 -21.45
CA ALA A 46 -6.22 11.28 -22.49
C ALA A 46 -4.81 10.67 -22.45
N ILE A 47 -4.58 9.74 -21.51
CA ILE A 47 -3.28 9.05 -21.37
C ILE A 47 -3.17 7.93 -22.39
N LYS A 48 -2.04 7.83 -23.07
CA LYS A 48 -1.69 6.70 -23.93
C LYS A 48 -1.14 5.55 -23.10
N GLY A 49 -1.97 4.54 -22.85
CA GLY A 49 -1.60 3.32 -22.16
C GLY A 49 -0.92 2.28 -23.08
N ALA A 50 -0.40 1.22 -22.48
CA ALA A 50 0.27 0.13 -23.22
C ALA A 50 -0.67 -0.64 -24.17
N ARG A 51 -1.96 -0.72 -23.86
CA ARG A 51 -2.95 -1.50 -24.63
C ARG A 51 -3.95 -0.61 -25.39
N VAL A 52 -4.23 0.57 -24.86
CA VAL A 52 -5.29 1.45 -25.36
C VAL A 52 -4.80 2.90 -25.30
N ASP A 53 -5.07 3.66 -26.35
CA ASP A 53 -4.82 5.11 -26.39
C ASP A 53 -6.05 5.87 -25.90
N GLY A 54 -5.91 6.62 -24.80
CA GLY A 54 -6.98 7.42 -24.21
C GLY A 54 -7.57 8.48 -25.17
N HIS A 55 -6.78 8.96 -26.12
CA HIS A 55 -7.22 9.95 -27.10
C HIS A 55 -8.41 9.46 -27.95
N SER A 56 -8.50 8.15 -28.19
CA SER A 56 -9.60 7.56 -28.94
C SER A 56 -10.97 7.71 -28.26
N PHE A 57 -11.00 7.97 -26.95
CA PHE A 57 -12.24 8.15 -26.19
C PHE A 57 -12.69 9.60 -26.06
N ILE A 58 -11.89 10.60 -26.51
CA ILE A 58 -12.23 12.01 -26.33
C ILE A 58 -13.63 12.34 -26.85
N PRO A 59 -14.02 11.99 -28.08
CA PRO A 59 -15.39 12.29 -28.55
C PRO A 59 -16.48 11.69 -27.66
N GLN A 60 -16.33 10.43 -27.27
CA GLN A 60 -17.27 9.73 -26.41
C GLN A 60 -17.42 10.38 -25.04
N VAL A 61 -16.33 10.79 -24.39
CA VAL A 61 -16.39 11.40 -23.06
C VAL A 61 -16.96 12.80 -23.10
N MET A 62 -16.75 13.54 -24.19
CA MET A 62 -17.38 14.85 -24.39
C MET A 62 -18.89 14.71 -24.54
N GLU A 63 -19.37 13.73 -25.30
CA GLU A 63 -20.81 13.38 -25.39
C GLU A 63 -21.38 12.94 -24.03
N ALA A 64 -20.58 12.29 -23.18
CA ALA A 64 -20.96 11.87 -21.83
C ALA A 64 -20.97 13.03 -20.80
N GLY A 65 -20.58 14.24 -21.20
CA GLY A 65 -20.66 15.44 -20.38
C GLY A 65 -19.34 15.91 -19.75
N ALA A 66 -18.18 15.43 -20.24
CA ALA A 66 -16.91 16.03 -19.87
C ALA A 66 -16.92 17.52 -20.29
N LEU A 67 -16.34 18.39 -19.46
CA LEU A 67 -16.22 19.81 -19.78
C LEU A 67 -15.07 20.07 -20.75
N CYS A 68 -13.96 19.35 -20.59
CA CYS A 68 -12.72 19.57 -21.33
C CYS A 68 -11.88 18.27 -21.35
N SER A 69 -10.96 18.15 -22.30
CA SER A 69 -9.96 17.09 -22.33
C SER A 69 -8.53 17.66 -22.37
N LEU A 70 -7.59 17.01 -21.66
CA LEU A 70 -6.16 17.15 -21.95
C LEU A 70 -5.80 16.18 -23.09
N SER A 71 -5.08 16.69 -24.09
CA SER A 71 -4.68 15.95 -25.29
C SER A 71 -3.24 16.26 -25.69
N GLU A 72 -2.47 15.22 -26.05
CA GLU A 72 -1.15 15.39 -26.68
C GLU A 72 -1.28 15.66 -28.17
N GLN A 73 -2.47 15.44 -28.74
CA GLN A 73 -2.77 15.61 -30.16
C GLN A 73 -3.47 16.96 -30.40
N ASP A 74 -3.23 17.53 -31.58
CA ASP A 74 -4.05 18.60 -32.10
C ASP A 74 -5.33 17.99 -32.65
N LEU A 75 -6.47 18.31 -32.03
CA LEU A 75 -7.78 17.76 -32.41
C LEU A 75 -8.43 18.54 -33.56
N GLY A 76 -7.79 19.64 -34.01
CA GLY A 76 -8.31 20.48 -35.08
C GLY A 76 -9.55 21.28 -34.70
N ASP A 77 -10.44 21.50 -35.64
CA ASP A 77 -11.69 22.25 -35.45
C ASP A 77 -12.79 21.31 -34.90
N VAL A 78 -12.88 21.30 -33.57
CA VAL A 78 -13.89 20.53 -32.82
C VAL A 78 -14.81 21.47 -32.05
N ASP A 79 -16.04 21.04 -31.75
CA ASP A 79 -17.09 21.83 -31.12
C ASP A 79 -17.05 21.83 -29.57
N TYR A 80 -15.96 21.30 -28.99
CA TYR A 80 -15.73 21.24 -27.57
C TYR A 80 -14.33 21.73 -27.18
N PRO A 81 -14.12 22.26 -25.95
CA PRO A 81 -12.82 22.72 -25.52
C PRO A 81 -11.88 21.55 -25.19
N TYR A 82 -10.60 21.74 -25.55
CA TYR A 82 -9.51 20.88 -25.10
C TYR A 82 -8.27 21.71 -24.79
N ILE A 83 -7.38 21.17 -23.97
CA ILE A 83 -6.09 21.77 -23.65
C ILE A 83 -5.02 20.86 -24.23
N ARG A 84 -4.26 21.38 -25.21
CA ARG A 84 -3.15 20.66 -25.81
C ARG A 84 -1.90 20.79 -24.93
N VAL A 85 -1.32 19.65 -24.57
CA VAL A 85 -0.13 19.51 -23.71
C VAL A 85 0.93 18.67 -24.41
N SER A 86 2.19 18.79 -24.00
CA SER A 86 3.29 17.95 -24.51
C SER A 86 3.24 16.52 -24.02
N SER A 87 2.72 16.29 -22.82
CA SER A 87 2.52 14.99 -22.19
C SER A 87 1.33 15.06 -21.23
N CYS A 88 0.33 14.22 -21.43
CA CYS A 88 -0.82 14.12 -20.54
C CYS A 88 -0.44 13.59 -19.15
N THR A 89 0.57 12.73 -19.06
CA THR A 89 1.05 12.22 -17.76
C THR A 89 1.77 13.31 -16.96
N GLU A 90 2.63 14.12 -17.59
CA GLU A 90 3.27 15.24 -16.91
C GLU A 90 2.24 16.31 -16.51
N ALA A 91 1.32 16.65 -17.43
CA ALA A 91 0.24 17.59 -17.15
C ALA A 91 -0.64 17.16 -15.96
N LEU A 92 -0.94 15.86 -15.84
CA LEU A 92 -1.66 15.31 -14.69
C LEU A 92 -0.92 15.55 -13.37
N LYS A 93 0.42 15.38 -13.36
CA LYS A 93 1.26 15.61 -12.19
C LYS A 93 1.35 17.10 -11.83
N ASP A 94 1.59 17.95 -12.82
CA ASP A 94 1.68 19.40 -12.62
C ASP A 94 0.36 19.98 -12.11
N LEU A 95 -0.76 19.53 -12.68
CA LEU A 95 -2.09 19.91 -12.22
C LEU A 95 -2.35 19.44 -10.77
N ALA A 96 -1.94 18.23 -10.42
CA ALA A 96 -2.10 17.71 -9.07
C ALA A 96 -1.24 18.49 -8.05
N GLU A 97 0.00 18.85 -8.41
CA GLU A 97 0.85 19.72 -7.59
C GLU A 97 0.22 21.09 -7.40
N HIS A 98 -0.28 21.70 -8.48
CA HIS A 98 -0.97 23.00 -8.43
C HIS A 98 -2.20 22.94 -7.51
N TYR A 99 -3.07 21.92 -7.71
CA TYR A 99 -4.25 21.71 -6.88
C TYR A 99 -3.89 21.49 -5.41
N ARG A 100 -2.89 20.64 -5.11
CA ARG A 100 -2.42 20.40 -3.74
C ARG A 100 -1.94 21.68 -3.05
N ARG A 101 -1.26 22.56 -3.77
CA ARG A 101 -0.78 23.86 -3.26
C ARG A 101 -1.91 24.83 -2.92
N SER A 102 -3.07 24.72 -3.57
CA SER A 102 -4.24 25.55 -3.27
C SER A 102 -5.02 25.10 -2.03
N LEU A 103 -4.67 23.93 -1.45
CA LEU A 103 -5.38 23.35 -0.30
C LEU A 103 -4.64 23.63 1.01
N ASP A 104 -5.39 24.08 2.01
CA ASP A 104 -4.93 24.18 3.39
C ASP A 104 -5.32 22.91 4.14
N ILE A 105 -4.50 21.87 4.02
CA ILE A 105 -4.72 20.54 4.60
C ILE A 105 -3.40 19.94 5.07
N LYS A 106 -3.43 19.21 6.17
CA LYS A 106 -2.29 18.42 6.63
C LYS A 106 -2.13 17.14 5.79
N VAL A 107 -0.90 16.80 5.44
CA VAL A 107 -0.60 15.59 4.67
C VAL A 107 0.38 14.70 5.41
N VAL A 108 0.00 13.43 5.56
CA VAL A 108 0.86 12.35 6.02
C VAL A 108 1.28 11.53 4.80
N GLY A 109 2.56 11.59 4.43
CA GLY A 109 3.14 10.80 3.37
C GLY A 109 3.71 9.49 3.92
N ILE A 110 3.40 8.35 3.28
CA ILE A 110 3.83 7.04 3.74
C ILE A 110 4.54 6.28 2.63
N THR A 111 5.74 5.76 2.93
CA THR A 111 6.45 4.83 2.05
C THR A 111 7.13 3.72 2.86
N GLY A 112 7.75 2.77 2.17
CA GLY A 112 8.49 1.65 2.76
C GLY A 112 8.54 0.45 1.82
N SER A 113 9.34 -0.55 2.15
CA SER A 113 9.42 -1.78 1.37
C SER A 113 8.22 -2.68 1.60
N VAL A 114 7.78 -2.83 2.85
CA VAL A 114 6.64 -3.66 3.27
C VAL A 114 5.77 -2.86 4.24
N GLY A 115 4.47 -3.17 4.27
CA GLY A 115 3.54 -2.64 5.27
C GLY A 115 2.95 -1.26 4.97
N LYS A 116 3.29 -0.60 3.85
CA LYS A 116 2.77 0.72 3.49
C LYS A 116 1.25 0.85 3.63
N THR A 117 0.52 -0.04 2.97
CA THR A 117 -0.96 0.00 2.95
C THR A 117 -1.55 -0.24 4.34
N SER A 118 -1.06 -1.26 5.07
CA SER A 118 -1.54 -1.55 6.42
C SER A 118 -1.22 -0.42 7.40
N THR A 119 -0.03 0.23 7.27
CA THR A 119 0.32 1.41 8.05
C THR A 119 -0.55 2.61 7.69
N LYS A 120 -0.82 2.83 6.39
CA LYS A 120 -1.75 3.87 5.91
C LYS A 120 -3.14 3.70 6.52
N GLU A 121 -3.66 2.49 6.50
CA GLU A 121 -4.99 2.21 7.08
C GLU A 121 -5.02 2.42 8.60
N MET A 122 -3.98 1.98 9.31
CA MET A 122 -3.85 2.20 10.75
C MET A 122 -3.78 3.70 11.08
N ILE A 123 -2.94 4.46 10.37
CA ILE A 123 -2.84 5.91 10.55
C ILE A 123 -4.17 6.59 10.24
N ALA A 124 -4.81 6.22 9.13
CA ALA A 124 -6.11 6.79 8.77
C ALA A 124 -7.20 6.44 9.80
N SER A 125 -7.21 5.20 10.31
CA SER A 125 -8.14 4.78 11.39
C SER A 125 -7.93 5.61 12.66
N VAL A 126 -6.68 5.81 13.07
CA VAL A 126 -6.34 6.64 14.23
C VAL A 126 -6.78 8.09 14.01
N LEU A 127 -6.40 8.69 12.90
CA LEU A 127 -6.70 10.09 12.63
C LEU A 127 -8.19 10.37 12.47
N SER A 128 -8.96 9.39 11.99
CA SER A 128 -10.42 9.53 11.81
C SER A 128 -11.21 9.65 13.11
N GLU A 129 -10.58 9.42 14.28
CA GLU A 129 -11.23 9.67 15.58
C GLU A 129 -11.32 11.17 15.91
N LYS A 130 -10.56 11.99 15.21
CA LYS A 130 -10.52 13.44 15.45
C LYS A 130 -10.75 14.28 14.20
N TYR A 131 -10.29 13.80 13.04
CA TYR A 131 -10.23 14.56 11.81
C TYR A 131 -11.09 13.93 10.71
N ASN A 132 -11.53 14.75 9.75
CA ASN A 132 -12.07 14.25 8.50
C ASN A 132 -10.92 13.87 7.56
N VAL A 133 -10.71 12.57 7.36
CA VAL A 133 -9.51 12.01 6.71
C VAL A 133 -9.81 11.53 5.30
N LEU A 134 -9.06 12.03 4.31
CA LEU A 134 -8.90 11.36 3.03
C LEU A 134 -7.70 10.43 3.09
N LYS A 135 -7.78 9.25 2.49
CA LYS A 135 -6.64 8.33 2.32
C LYS A 135 -6.53 7.81 0.90
N THR A 136 -5.33 7.38 0.51
CA THR A 136 -5.12 6.66 -0.75
C THR A 136 -5.97 5.39 -0.78
N GLU A 137 -6.81 5.24 -1.79
CA GLU A 137 -7.60 4.03 -2.03
C GLU A 137 -6.79 3.00 -2.83
N GLY A 138 -6.97 1.72 -2.49
CA GLY A 138 -6.31 0.61 -3.20
C GLY A 138 -4.80 0.82 -3.32
N ASN A 139 -4.31 0.78 -4.57
CA ASN A 139 -2.90 0.98 -4.94
C ASN A 139 -2.66 2.27 -5.74
N PHE A 140 -3.49 3.31 -5.58
CA PHE A 140 -3.32 4.60 -6.25
C PHE A 140 -2.15 5.40 -5.64
N ASN A 141 -0.96 4.78 -5.61
CA ASN A 141 0.24 5.25 -4.94
C ASN A 141 1.42 5.58 -5.87
N ASN A 142 1.21 5.51 -7.18
CA ASN A 142 2.22 5.79 -8.21
C ASN A 142 1.97 7.15 -8.90
N GLU A 143 2.74 7.45 -9.95
CA GLU A 143 2.72 8.73 -10.69
C GLU A 143 1.37 9.09 -11.34
N ILE A 144 0.46 8.14 -11.50
CA ILE A 144 -0.90 8.34 -11.99
C ILE A 144 -1.90 8.31 -10.84
N GLY A 145 -1.76 7.34 -9.93
CA GLY A 145 -2.72 7.11 -8.85
C GLY A 145 -2.70 8.18 -7.78
N LEU A 146 -1.50 8.66 -7.39
CA LEU A 146 -1.38 9.72 -6.40
C LEU A 146 -2.04 11.04 -6.85
N PRO A 147 -1.81 11.55 -8.09
CA PRO A 147 -2.57 12.68 -8.62
C PRO A 147 -4.08 12.51 -8.50
N LEU A 148 -4.60 11.36 -8.93
CA LEU A 148 -6.05 11.09 -8.85
C LEU A 148 -6.56 11.07 -7.39
N THR A 149 -5.75 10.59 -6.45
CA THR A 149 -6.08 10.65 -5.03
C THR A 149 -6.13 12.10 -4.54
N VAL A 150 -5.16 12.93 -4.93
CA VAL A 150 -5.09 14.35 -4.55
C VAL A 150 -6.29 15.12 -5.09
N PHE A 151 -6.74 14.87 -6.31
CA PHE A 151 -7.95 15.51 -6.85
C PHE A 151 -9.24 15.13 -6.10
N ASN A 152 -9.23 14.10 -5.28
CA ASN A 152 -10.35 13.75 -4.41
C ASN A 152 -10.37 14.49 -3.07
N ILE A 153 -9.33 15.27 -2.74
CA ILE A 153 -9.36 16.13 -1.56
C ILE A 153 -10.43 17.21 -1.74
N ARG A 154 -11.22 17.44 -0.70
CA ARG A 154 -12.30 18.44 -0.62
C ARG A 154 -12.07 19.36 0.56
N GLU A 155 -12.82 20.46 0.63
CA GLU A 155 -12.71 21.47 1.70
C GLU A 155 -13.01 20.89 3.10
N GLU A 156 -13.85 19.88 3.17
CA GLU A 156 -14.19 19.22 4.43
C GLU A 156 -13.08 18.35 4.99
N HIS A 157 -12.09 17.94 4.17
CA HIS A 157 -10.97 17.11 4.64
C HIS A 157 -9.94 17.96 5.38
N GLU A 158 -9.57 17.49 6.56
CA GLU A 158 -8.58 18.15 7.42
C GLU A 158 -7.19 17.51 7.30
N VAL A 159 -7.16 16.19 7.02
CA VAL A 159 -5.92 15.42 6.85
C VAL A 159 -6.02 14.51 5.62
N ALA A 160 -4.95 14.44 4.83
CA ALA A 160 -4.80 13.44 3.77
C ALA A 160 -3.66 12.47 4.11
N VAL A 161 -3.94 11.16 4.03
CA VAL A 161 -2.96 10.08 4.27
C VAL A 161 -2.60 9.48 2.92
N LEU A 162 -1.44 9.83 2.38
CA LEU A 162 -1.02 9.53 1.02
C LEU A 162 0.07 8.46 1.00
N GLU A 163 -0.25 7.30 0.44
CA GLU A 163 0.72 6.23 0.20
C GLU A 163 1.54 6.54 -1.06
N MET A 164 2.87 6.42 -0.98
CA MET A 164 3.80 6.62 -2.08
C MET A 164 4.60 5.35 -2.36
N GLY A 165 4.28 4.71 -3.48
CA GLY A 165 4.93 3.52 -4.01
C GLY A 165 5.95 3.88 -5.08
N ILE A 166 7.14 3.29 -4.99
CA ILE A 166 8.22 3.49 -5.96
C ILE A 166 8.76 2.14 -6.42
N SER A 167 9.28 2.10 -7.64
CA SER A 167 9.93 0.93 -8.22
C SER A 167 11.31 1.24 -8.79
N HIS A 168 11.56 2.49 -9.22
CA HIS A 168 12.81 2.93 -9.84
C HIS A 168 13.39 4.18 -9.16
N PHE A 169 14.66 4.47 -9.44
CA PHE A 169 15.25 5.75 -9.05
C PHE A 169 14.54 6.91 -9.76
N GLY A 170 14.19 7.92 -8.97
CA GLY A 170 13.51 9.12 -9.45
C GLY A 170 11.99 9.08 -9.30
N ASP A 171 11.38 7.93 -8.99
CA ASP A 171 9.93 7.80 -8.81
C ASP A 171 9.41 8.61 -7.60
N MET A 172 10.18 8.68 -6.51
CA MET A 172 9.74 9.38 -5.30
C MET A 172 9.62 10.88 -5.51
N LYS A 173 10.50 11.48 -6.31
CA LYS A 173 10.55 12.92 -6.49
C LYS A 173 9.22 13.54 -6.96
N PRO A 174 8.60 13.09 -8.06
CA PRO A 174 7.30 13.65 -8.48
C PRO A 174 6.19 13.39 -7.45
N LEU A 175 6.18 12.22 -6.79
CA LEU A 175 5.17 11.91 -5.77
C LEU A 175 5.28 12.83 -4.57
N ALA A 176 6.49 13.01 -4.03
CA ALA A 176 6.74 13.87 -2.89
C ALA A 176 6.47 15.36 -3.20
N LYS A 177 6.78 15.78 -4.43
CA LYS A 177 6.51 17.14 -4.92
C LYS A 177 5.01 17.46 -4.97
N ILE A 178 4.20 16.47 -5.38
CA ILE A 178 2.76 16.56 -5.37
C ILE A 178 2.22 16.52 -3.93
N ALA A 179 2.62 15.53 -3.13
CA ALA A 179 2.09 15.31 -1.80
C ALA A 179 2.43 16.44 -0.83
N ARG A 180 3.68 16.96 -0.85
CA ARG A 180 4.19 17.98 0.07
C ARG A 180 3.83 17.67 1.52
N PRO A 181 4.34 16.55 2.07
CA PRO A 181 3.88 16.06 3.35
C PRO A 181 4.28 16.98 4.53
N ASP A 182 3.42 17.05 5.54
CA ASP A 182 3.73 17.61 6.85
C ASP A 182 4.36 16.55 7.76
N VAL A 183 3.99 15.27 7.54
CA VAL A 183 4.56 14.12 8.25
C VAL A 183 5.02 13.08 7.24
N CYS A 184 6.28 12.66 7.32
CA CYS A 184 6.86 11.60 6.50
C CYS A 184 7.01 10.32 7.30
N VAL A 185 6.36 9.23 6.88
CA VAL A 185 6.47 7.93 7.56
C VAL A 185 7.19 6.94 6.65
N ILE A 186 8.25 6.29 7.17
CA ILE A 186 8.93 5.19 6.48
C ILE A 186 8.85 3.94 7.34
N THR A 187 8.17 2.90 6.82
CA THR A 187 7.89 1.67 7.58
C THR A 187 9.11 0.79 7.75
N ASN A 188 9.87 0.57 6.69
CA ASN A 188 11.11 -0.21 6.67
C ASN A 188 11.86 -0.11 5.34
N ILE A 189 13.14 -0.53 5.32
CA ILE A 189 14.01 -0.64 4.15
C ILE A 189 14.41 -2.10 3.96
N GLY A 190 13.54 -2.85 3.29
CA GLY A 190 13.76 -4.27 2.95
C GLY A 190 14.35 -4.45 1.55
N TYR A 191 13.94 -5.54 0.88
CA TYR A 191 14.46 -5.97 -0.42
C TYR A 191 13.46 -5.76 -1.58
N ALA A 192 12.31 -5.10 -1.35
CA ALA A 192 11.37 -4.81 -2.42
C ALA A 192 12.01 -3.89 -3.47
N HIS A 193 11.82 -4.23 -4.76
CA HIS A 193 12.38 -3.52 -5.92
C HIS A 193 13.92 -3.51 -5.97
N LEU A 194 14.58 -4.52 -5.36
CA LEU A 194 16.04 -4.63 -5.32
C LEU A 194 16.63 -4.69 -6.73
N GLU A 195 15.97 -5.34 -7.67
CA GLU A 195 16.36 -5.41 -9.07
C GLU A 195 16.59 -4.02 -9.68
N ASN A 196 15.71 -3.07 -9.41
CA ASN A 196 15.76 -1.73 -10.01
C ASN A 196 16.58 -0.74 -9.17
N LEU A 197 16.65 -0.91 -7.85
CA LEU A 197 17.30 0.01 -6.91
C LEU A 197 18.68 -0.51 -6.44
N GLY A 198 19.08 -1.69 -6.88
CA GLY A 198 20.40 -2.29 -6.73
C GLY A 198 20.73 -2.75 -5.32
N THR A 199 20.59 -1.90 -4.31
CA THR A 199 20.96 -2.19 -2.92
C THR A 199 19.95 -1.63 -1.92
N ARG A 200 19.99 -2.12 -0.66
CA ARG A 200 19.18 -1.51 0.43
C ARG A 200 19.55 -0.04 0.66
N ASP A 201 20.77 0.38 0.40
CA ASP A 201 21.15 1.80 0.48
C ASP A 201 20.53 2.61 -0.67
N GLY A 202 20.43 2.02 -1.88
CA GLY A 202 19.67 2.59 -2.98
C GLY A 202 18.18 2.76 -2.65
N ILE A 203 17.59 1.74 -2.02
CA ILE A 203 16.19 1.78 -1.56
C ILE A 203 15.99 2.86 -0.48
N LEU A 204 16.91 2.95 0.50
CA LEU A 204 16.88 4.01 1.51
C LEU A 204 16.96 5.39 0.87
N LYS A 205 17.93 5.60 -0.04
CA LYS A 205 18.14 6.88 -0.73
C LYS A 205 16.89 7.33 -1.47
N GLU A 206 16.26 6.41 -2.22
CA GLU A 206 15.07 6.74 -3.01
C GLU A 206 13.88 7.03 -2.12
N LYS A 207 13.59 6.16 -1.13
CA LYS A 207 12.44 6.35 -0.23
C LYS A 207 12.58 7.57 0.67
N SER A 208 13.78 7.85 1.18
CA SER A 208 14.02 9.01 2.04
C SER A 208 13.98 10.34 1.28
N SER A 209 14.08 10.35 -0.05
CA SER A 209 13.92 11.58 -0.84
C SER A 209 12.51 12.17 -0.75
N MET A 210 11.55 11.45 -0.17
CA MET A 210 10.25 11.99 0.22
C MET A 210 10.39 13.21 1.13
N THR A 211 11.37 13.21 2.03
CA THR A 211 11.60 14.29 2.99
C THR A 211 12.14 15.59 2.36
N ASP A 212 12.67 15.51 1.13
CA ASP A 212 13.20 16.69 0.41
C ASP A 212 12.10 17.71 0.04
N TYR A 213 10.84 17.28 0.01
CA TYR A 213 9.68 18.07 -0.40
C TYR A 213 8.65 18.32 0.71
N MET A 214 8.97 17.91 1.92
CA MET A 214 8.06 18.11 3.05
C MET A 214 8.04 19.54 3.55
N ASN A 215 7.03 19.85 4.35
CA ASN A 215 6.96 21.11 5.08
C ASN A 215 8.20 21.26 5.99
N PRO A 216 8.92 22.41 5.99
CA PRO A 216 10.08 22.60 6.85
C PRO A 216 9.83 22.38 8.36
N GLU A 217 8.61 22.67 8.83
CA GLU A 217 8.20 22.42 10.21
C GLU A 217 7.62 21.01 10.46
N GLY A 218 7.67 20.14 9.44
CA GLY A 218 7.13 18.80 9.50
C GLY A 218 7.99 17.82 10.30
N SER A 219 7.47 16.60 10.45
CA SER A 219 8.10 15.54 11.25
C SER A 219 8.43 14.31 10.41
N ASP A 220 9.66 13.80 10.54
CA ASP A 220 10.08 12.50 10.03
C ASP A 220 9.79 11.45 11.11
N ILE A 221 8.95 10.45 10.81
CA ILE A 221 8.54 9.38 11.73
C ILE A 221 8.98 8.04 11.13
N PHE A 222 10.03 7.44 11.67
CA PHE A 222 10.70 6.27 11.11
C PHE A 222 10.72 5.09 12.06
N ASN A 223 10.71 3.88 11.50
CA ASN A 223 10.91 2.67 12.27
C ASN A 223 12.36 2.58 12.78
N GLY A 224 12.55 2.73 14.09
CA GLY A 224 13.85 2.73 14.76
C GLY A 224 14.45 1.32 14.95
N ASP A 225 13.68 0.25 14.68
CA ASP A 225 14.21 -1.12 14.69
C ASP A 225 14.77 -1.54 13.31
N ASP A 226 14.56 -0.72 12.26
CA ASP A 226 15.17 -0.91 10.96
C ASP A 226 16.60 -0.34 10.94
N ASP A 227 17.59 -1.18 10.63
CA ASP A 227 19.01 -0.84 10.66
C ASP A 227 19.37 0.31 9.70
N LYS A 228 18.71 0.37 8.54
CA LYS A 228 18.94 1.41 7.53
C LYS A 228 18.31 2.74 7.95
N LEU A 229 17.08 2.72 8.47
CA LEU A 229 16.40 3.92 8.94
C LEU A 229 17.09 4.51 10.18
N LYS A 230 17.58 3.67 11.08
CA LYS A 230 18.34 4.10 12.25
C LYS A 230 19.64 4.81 11.90
N SER A 231 20.24 4.48 10.75
CA SER A 231 21.46 5.12 10.25
C SER A 231 21.19 6.37 9.38
N TYR A 232 19.93 6.70 9.15
CA TYR A 232 19.55 7.84 8.31
C TYR A 232 19.96 9.17 8.97
N THR A 233 20.63 10.02 8.18
CA THR A 233 20.94 11.39 8.57
C THR A 233 20.15 12.33 7.67
N SER A 234 19.30 13.16 8.28
CA SER A 234 18.53 14.17 7.58
C SER A 234 19.45 15.16 6.84
N ARG A 235 19.06 15.56 5.63
CA ARG A 235 19.79 16.52 4.81
C ARG A 235 19.72 17.96 5.32
N ASP A 236 18.68 18.29 6.07
CA ASP A 236 18.37 19.63 6.56
C ASP A 236 18.50 19.76 8.09
N GLY A 237 19.13 18.79 8.74
CA GLY A 237 19.44 18.82 10.17
C GLY A 237 18.27 18.43 11.09
N ARG A 238 17.11 18.04 10.55
CA ARG A 238 16.01 17.48 11.34
C ARG A 238 16.42 16.14 11.94
N THR A 239 16.01 15.88 13.17
CA THR A 239 16.19 14.58 13.80
C THR A 239 14.91 13.77 13.65
N PRO A 240 14.94 12.59 12.99
CA PRO A 240 13.77 11.74 12.91
C PRO A 240 13.25 11.33 14.27
N VAL A 241 11.95 11.24 14.40
CA VAL A 241 11.26 10.63 15.54
C VAL A 241 11.12 9.14 15.26
N TYR A 242 11.59 8.31 16.20
CA TYR A 242 11.60 6.86 16.01
C TYR A 242 10.50 6.17 16.78
N PHE A 243 9.87 5.17 16.14
CA PHE A 243 9.01 4.19 16.79
C PHE A 243 9.62 2.78 16.67
N GLY A 244 9.37 1.92 17.65
CA GLY A 244 9.90 0.55 17.63
C GLY A 244 9.40 -0.27 18.81
N LEU A 245 9.79 -1.54 18.92
CA LEU A 245 9.33 -2.43 19.99
C LEU A 245 10.05 -2.19 21.33
N THR A 246 11.17 -1.51 21.33
CA THR A 246 12.01 -1.36 22.51
C THR A 246 12.04 0.08 23.03
N SER A 247 12.34 0.24 24.31
CA SER A 247 12.47 1.54 24.98
C SER A 247 13.60 2.44 24.46
N SER A 248 14.38 1.98 23.48
CA SER A 248 15.32 2.83 22.74
C SER A 248 14.61 3.84 21.82
N CYS A 249 13.34 3.59 21.51
CA CYS A 249 12.49 4.48 20.71
C CYS A 249 11.57 5.29 21.65
N PRO A 250 11.36 6.59 21.40
CA PRO A 250 10.44 7.41 22.19
C PRO A 250 8.98 6.94 22.09
N PHE A 251 8.61 6.30 20.97
CA PHE A 251 7.32 5.60 20.80
C PHE A 251 7.58 4.09 20.76
N HIS A 252 7.19 3.38 21.81
CA HIS A 252 7.41 1.94 21.92
C HIS A 252 6.25 1.25 22.63
N VAL A 253 6.34 -0.07 22.78
CA VAL A 253 5.36 -0.87 23.50
C VAL A 253 6.00 -1.62 24.66
N GLU A 254 5.22 -1.77 25.72
CA GLU A 254 5.51 -2.64 26.87
C GLU A 254 4.33 -3.61 27.08
N ASN A 255 4.49 -4.60 27.94
CA ASN A 255 3.40 -5.50 28.36
C ASN A 255 2.60 -6.11 27.19
N ILE A 256 3.32 -6.63 26.17
CA ILE A 256 2.70 -7.21 24.97
C ILE A 256 2.06 -8.56 25.30
N GLU A 257 0.75 -8.65 25.17
CA GLU A 257 -0.02 -9.88 25.37
C GLU A 257 -0.63 -10.36 24.05
N ARG A 258 -0.05 -11.40 23.44
CA ARG A 258 -0.52 -11.99 22.18
C ARG A 258 -1.68 -12.94 22.43
N LYS A 259 -2.81 -12.70 21.77
CA LYS A 259 -4.04 -13.51 21.85
C LYS A 259 -4.23 -14.42 20.63
N GLY A 260 -3.13 -14.86 20.02
CA GLY A 260 -3.18 -15.69 18.82
C GLY A 260 -3.80 -14.93 17.64
N LEU A 261 -4.71 -15.58 16.94
CA LEU A 261 -5.43 -14.97 15.81
C LEU A 261 -6.40 -13.84 16.22
N LYS A 262 -6.66 -13.67 17.53
CA LYS A 262 -7.49 -12.57 18.06
C LYS A 262 -6.71 -11.26 18.27
N GLY A 263 -5.48 -11.19 17.78
CA GLY A 263 -4.66 -9.99 17.83
C GLY A 263 -3.81 -9.84 19.08
N THR A 264 -3.53 -8.62 19.48
CA THR A 264 -2.53 -8.31 20.52
C THR A 264 -3.01 -7.14 21.38
N TYR A 265 -2.92 -7.28 22.72
CA TYR A 265 -3.00 -6.18 23.65
C TYR A 265 -1.59 -5.67 23.97
N ALA A 266 -1.41 -4.37 24.00
CA ALA A 266 -0.13 -3.76 24.37
C ALA A 266 -0.31 -2.46 25.14
N GLU A 267 0.65 -2.13 25.96
CA GLU A 267 0.80 -0.81 26.54
C GLU A 267 1.69 0.04 25.66
N PHE A 268 1.11 1.09 25.06
CA PHE A 268 1.82 2.05 24.21
C PHE A 268 2.45 3.13 25.09
N VAL A 269 3.72 3.40 24.86
CA VAL A 269 4.50 4.42 25.57
C VAL A 269 4.84 5.54 24.60
N THR A 270 4.50 6.76 24.98
CA THR A 270 4.83 8.00 24.26
C THR A 270 5.81 8.84 25.10
N PRO A 271 6.39 9.91 24.57
CA PRO A 271 7.28 10.79 25.35
C PRO A 271 6.66 11.37 26.63
N THR A 272 5.34 11.47 26.71
CA THR A 272 4.64 12.16 27.80
C THR A 272 3.64 11.29 28.56
N SER A 273 3.28 10.11 28.06
CA SER A 273 2.18 9.31 28.61
C SER A 273 2.26 7.83 28.24
N ARG A 274 1.35 7.03 28.80
CA ARG A 274 1.15 5.62 28.51
C ARG A 274 -0.34 5.33 28.40
N PHE A 275 -0.70 4.35 27.57
CA PHE A 275 -2.08 3.87 27.43
C PHE A 275 -2.13 2.45 26.87
N HIS A 276 -3.23 1.77 27.09
CA HIS A 276 -3.47 0.42 26.55
C HIS A 276 -4.36 0.49 25.33
N ALA A 277 -4.09 -0.39 24.35
CA ALA A 277 -5.00 -0.62 23.24
C ALA A 277 -4.93 -2.07 22.74
N HIS A 278 -6.01 -2.51 22.07
CA HIS A 278 -6.12 -3.81 21.43
C HIS A 278 -5.97 -3.66 19.92
N ILE A 279 -5.00 -4.36 19.35
CA ILE A 279 -4.82 -4.49 17.90
C ILE A 279 -5.52 -5.77 17.47
N SER A 280 -6.67 -5.66 16.81
CA SER A 280 -7.52 -6.81 16.45
C SER A 280 -6.93 -7.70 15.36
N ILE A 281 -6.10 -7.15 14.48
CA ILE A 281 -5.44 -7.90 13.38
C ILE A 281 -4.18 -8.58 13.94
N PRO A 282 -4.02 -9.91 13.74
CA PRO A 282 -2.90 -10.65 14.28
C PRO A 282 -1.57 -10.33 13.59
N GLY A 283 -0.47 -10.52 14.34
CA GLY A 283 0.90 -10.41 13.84
C GLY A 283 1.68 -9.24 14.43
N ASP A 284 2.96 -9.49 14.75
CA ASP A 284 3.83 -8.49 15.37
C ASP A 284 4.06 -7.26 14.47
N HIS A 285 3.98 -7.44 13.14
CA HIS A 285 4.04 -6.31 12.20
C HIS A 285 2.90 -5.29 12.40
N MET A 286 1.75 -5.71 12.94
CA MET A 286 0.64 -4.80 13.25
C MET A 286 0.93 -3.92 14.46
N ILE A 287 1.83 -4.35 15.36
CA ILE A 287 2.32 -3.50 16.46
C ILE A 287 3.11 -2.31 15.89
N TYR A 288 3.98 -2.55 14.90
CA TYR A 288 4.70 -1.46 14.21
C TYR A 288 3.74 -0.49 13.49
N ASN A 289 2.69 -1.03 12.84
CA ASN A 289 1.69 -0.19 12.19
C ASN A 289 0.94 0.67 13.22
N ALA A 290 0.57 0.09 14.38
CA ALA A 290 -0.07 0.81 15.47
C ALA A 290 0.86 1.88 16.06
N LEU A 291 2.16 1.57 16.28
CA LEU A 291 3.16 2.53 16.75
C LEU A 291 3.34 3.70 15.78
N ALA A 292 3.32 3.45 14.46
CA ALA A 292 3.32 4.53 13.47
C ALA A 292 2.05 5.40 13.60
N GLY A 293 0.87 4.77 13.81
CA GLY A 293 -0.38 5.49 14.09
C GLY A 293 -0.31 6.34 15.35
N VAL A 294 0.25 5.79 16.44
CA VAL A 294 0.48 6.52 17.71
C VAL A 294 1.38 7.73 17.49
N ALA A 295 2.53 7.55 16.82
CA ALA A 295 3.49 8.62 16.60
C ALA A 295 2.91 9.74 15.73
N VAL A 296 2.15 9.39 14.67
CA VAL A 296 1.47 10.36 13.80
C VAL A 296 0.33 11.07 14.54
N GLY A 297 -0.52 10.33 15.28
CA GLY A 297 -1.59 10.93 16.07
C GLY A 297 -1.05 11.92 17.11
N TYR A 298 0.02 11.53 17.81
CA TYR A 298 0.71 12.41 18.77
C TYR A 298 1.26 13.67 18.08
N ALA A 299 1.91 13.54 16.91
CA ALA A 299 2.47 14.67 16.17
C ALA A 299 1.39 15.64 15.70
N LEU A 300 0.16 15.15 15.44
CA LEU A 300 -0.99 15.96 15.05
C LEU A 300 -1.88 16.38 16.24
N GLY A 301 -1.41 16.20 17.49
CA GLY A 301 -2.06 16.70 18.68
C GLY A 301 -3.31 15.94 19.11
N MET A 302 -3.37 14.64 18.86
CA MET A 302 -4.42 13.76 19.38
C MET A 302 -4.13 13.34 20.82
N ASP A 303 -5.18 13.08 21.58
CA ASP A 303 -5.05 12.49 22.91
C ASP A 303 -4.96 10.96 22.87
N ASN A 304 -4.59 10.35 24.00
CA ASN A 304 -4.39 8.89 24.09
C ASN A 304 -5.69 8.10 23.86
N GLU A 305 -6.84 8.64 24.27
CA GLU A 305 -8.13 7.94 24.11
C GLU A 305 -8.57 7.95 22.65
N GLU A 306 -8.37 9.05 21.94
CA GLU A 306 -8.61 9.16 20.51
C GLU A 306 -7.73 8.16 19.74
N ILE A 307 -6.42 8.11 20.06
CA ILE A 307 -5.48 7.19 19.41
C ILE A 307 -5.85 5.73 19.71
N ALA A 308 -6.13 5.39 20.97
CA ALA A 308 -6.50 4.02 21.35
C ALA A 308 -7.76 3.54 20.61
N ARG A 309 -8.81 4.37 20.59
CA ARG A 309 -10.04 4.06 19.83
C ARG A 309 -9.77 3.83 18.35
N GLY A 310 -8.92 4.64 17.73
CA GLY A 310 -8.59 4.48 16.33
C GLY A 310 -7.81 3.19 16.02
N ILE A 311 -6.91 2.76 16.92
CA ILE A 311 -6.23 1.46 16.83
C ILE A 311 -7.25 0.32 16.89
N GLU A 312 -8.19 0.37 17.83
CA GLU A 312 -9.19 -0.68 18.07
C GLU A 312 -10.24 -0.79 16.96
N LYS A 313 -10.56 0.33 16.30
CA LYS A 313 -11.53 0.39 15.20
C LYS A 313 -10.96 -0.02 13.84
N LEU A 314 -9.68 -0.33 13.74
CA LEU A 314 -9.09 -0.74 12.46
C LEU A 314 -9.82 -1.96 11.88
N VAL A 315 -10.34 -1.80 10.66
CA VAL A 315 -10.99 -2.88 9.91
C VAL A 315 -9.97 -3.57 9.00
N PRO A 316 -9.90 -4.90 8.99
CA PRO A 316 -9.05 -5.64 8.06
C PRO A 316 -9.39 -5.34 6.61
N ILE A 317 -8.37 -5.34 5.74
CA ILE A 317 -8.54 -5.17 4.29
C ILE A 317 -8.37 -6.53 3.62
N ALA A 318 -9.20 -6.84 2.62
CA ALA A 318 -9.05 -8.04 1.81
C ALA A 318 -7.62 -8.14 1.23
N GLY A 319 -7.03 -9.32 1.30
CA GLY A 319 -5.67 -9.59 0.87
C GLY A 319 -4.55 -9.10 1.81
N ARG A 320 -4.86 -8.63 3.04
CA ARG A 320 -3.90 -8.10 4.02
C ARG A 320 -4.13 -8.68 5.41
N ASN A 321 -3.69 -9.91 5.64
CA ASN A 321 -3.93 -10.64 6.89
C ASN A 321 -5.41 -10.60 7.33
N ASN A 322 -6.31 -10.61 6.36
CA ASN A 322 -7.73 -10.62 6.61
C ASN A 322 -8.20 -12.01 7.03
N LEU A 323 -8.73 -12.12 8.25
CA LEU A 323 -9.23 -13.38 8.78
C LEU A 323 -10.68 -13.61 8.34
N ILE A 324 -10.93 -14.72 7.64
CA ILE A 324 -12.24 -15.10 7.12
C ILE A 324 -12.65 -16.42 7.78
N GLU A 325 -13.71 -16.37 8.56
CA GLU A 325 -14.34 -17.54 9.14
C GLU A 325 -15.31 -18.14 8.09
N ALA A 326 -14.83 -19.15 7.33
CA ALA A 326 -15.65 -19.90 6.38
C ALA A 326 -16.27 -21.13 7.07
N LYS A 327 -17.21 -21.81 6.40
CA LYS A 327 -17.92 -22.96 6.97
C LYS A 327 -17.01 -24.11 7.40
N HIS A 328 -15.98 -24.39 6.61
CA HIS A 328 -15.04 -25.50 6.83
C HIS A 328 -13.66 -25.08 7.30
N TYR A 329 -13.28 -23.80 7.09
CA TYR A 329 -11.93 -23.31 7.28
C TYR A 329 -11.89 -21.95 7.96
N THR A 330 -10.82 -21.68 8.68
CA THR A 330 -10.40 -20.31 9.00
C THR A 330 -9.34 -19.90 7.97
N ILE A 331 -9.59 -18.87 7.18
CA ILE A 331 -8.69 -18.43 6.10
C ILE A 331 -7.98 -17.15 6.53
N ILE A 332 -6.66 -17.16 6.44
CA ILE A 332 -5.82 -15.96 6.54
C ILE A 332 -5.55 -15.49 5.11
N ASP A 333 -6.38 -14.55 4.63
CA ASP A 333 -6.24 -13.95 3.32
C ASP A 333 -5.15 -12.86 3.35
N ASP A 334 -3.98 -13.19 2.82
CA ASP A 334 -2.85 -12.26 2.67
C ASP A 334 -2.28 -12.29 1.24
N CYS A 335 -3.19 -12.40 0.25
CA CYS A 335 -2.88 -12.70 -1.15
C CYS A 335 -2.72 -11.47 -2.05
N TYR A 336 -2.60 -10.25 -1.51
CA TYR A 336 -2.43 -9.06 -2.35
C TYR A 336 -1.07 -9.04 -3.07
N ASN A 337 0.02 -9.32 -2.36
CA ASN A 337 1.37 -9.41 -2.94
C ASN A 337 2.30 -10.19 -2.00
N ALA A 338 3.44 -10.66 -2.52
CA ALA A 338 4.39 -11.46 -1.76
C ALA A 338 5.85 -11.04 -2.01
N ASN A 339 6.63 -11.08 -0.93
CA ASN A 339 8.09 -11.06 -0.92
C ASN A 339 8.57 -11.88 0.29
N PRO A 340 9.87 -12.22 0.40
CA PRO A 340 10.37 -13.11 1.46
C PRO A 340 10.02 -12.64 2.88
N ALA A 341 10.14 -11.35 3.16
CA ALA A 341 9.84 -10.80 4.48
C ALA A 341 8.35 -10.91 4.82
N SER A 342 7.47 -10.55 3.88
CA SER A 342 6.03 -10.64 4.09
C SER A 342 5.54 -12.09 4.16
N MET A 343 6.12 -13.02 3.40
CA MET A 343 5.83 -14.46 3.48
C MET A 343 6.13 -15.01 4.88
N LYS A 344 7.31 -14.69 5.43
CA LYS A 344 7.70 -15.09 6.77
C LYS A 344 6.79 -14.51 7.84
N SER A 345 6.46 -13.22 7.73
CA SER A 345 5.52 -12.57 8.64
C SER A 345 4.13 -13.24 8.65
N SER A 346 3.63 -13.63 7.48
CA SER A 346 2.34 -14.33 7.37
C SER A 346 2.40 -15.75 7.93
N LEU A 347 3.54 -16.45 7.77
CA LEU A 347 3.79 -17.76 8.40
C LEU A 347 3.86 -17.64 9.93
N ASP A 348 4.38 -16.51 10.47
CA ASP A 348 4.34 -16.23 11.90
C ASP A 348 2.90 -16.04 12.40
N VAL A 349 2.04 -15.41 11.61
CA VAL A 349 0.61 -15.30 11.92
C VAL A 349 -0.06 -16.67 11.90
N LEU A 350 0.20 -17.49 10.87
CA LEU A 350 -0.33 -18.86 10.79
C LEU A 350 0.08 -19.70 12.01
N ALA A 351 1.31 -19.49 12.51
CA ALA A 351 1.82 -20.22 13.68
C ALA A 351 1.00 -19.97 14.95
N TYR A 352 0.23 -18.89 15.03
CA TYR A 352 -0.69 -18.60 16.14
C TYR A 352 -1.96 -19.45 16.13
N ALA A 353 -2.27 -20.17 15.06
CA ALA A 353 -3.46 -21.00 15.00
C ALA A 353 -3.35 -22.22 15.93
N ASP A 354 -4.45 -22.54 16.62
CA ASP A 354 -4.57 -23.71 17.48
C ASP A 354 -4.98 -24.97 16.72
N THR A 355 -5.43 -24.82 15.47
CA THR A 355 -5.88 -25.87 14.59
C THR A 355 -4.76 -26.32 13.66
N ARG A 356 -5.05 -27.30 12.76
CA ARG A 356 -4.08 -27.73 11.75
C ARG A 356 -3.74 -26.57 10.80
N LYS A 357 -2.45 -26.30 10.64
CA LYS A 357 -1.88 -25.16 9.93
C LYS A 357 -1.54 -25.52 8.49
N VAL A 358 -2.22 -24.92 7.55
CA VAL A 358 -1.99 -25.11 6.12
C VAL A 358 -1.51 -23.79 5.51
N ALA A 359 -0.37 -23.83 4.82
CA ALA A 359 0.10 -22.68 4.04
C ALA A 359 -0.03 -23.00 2.55
N ILE A 360 -0.79 -22.18 1.82
CA ILE A 360 -0.90 -22.20 0.36
C ILE A 360 -0.14 -21.00 -0.17
N LEU A 361 1.08 -21.23 -0.66
CA LEU A 361 2.01 -20.18 -1.07
C LEU A 361 2.31 -20.29 -2.56
N GLY A 362 2.34 -19.15 -3.25
CA GLY A 362 2.69 -19.07 -4.67
C GLY A 362 4.01 -18.34 -4.91
N ASP A 363 4.29 -18.09 -6.19
CA ASP A 363 5.51 -17.42 -6.61
C ASP A 363 5.60 -15.99 -6.09
N MET A 364 6.84 -15.57 -5.81
CA MET A 364 7.19 -14.20 -5.48
C MET A 364 7.89 -13.56 -6.68
N GLY A 365 7.37 -12.42 -7.17
CA GLY A 365 7.95 -11.67 -8.28
C GLY A 365 8.94 -10.58 -7.84
N GLU A 366 9.62 -9.99 -8.81
CA GLU A 366 10.51 -8.82 -8.66
C GLU A 366 11.71 -9.02 -7.71
N LEU A 367 12.20 -10.25 -7.59
CA LEU A 367 13.30 -10.61 -6.69
C LEU A 367 14.68 -10.56 -7.35
N GLY A 368 14.74 -10.46 -8.68
CA GLY A 368 15.99 -10.42 -9.44
C GLY A 368 16.74 -11.75 -9.45
N ALA A 369 18.06 -11.71 -9.53
CA ALA A 369 18.90 -12.90 -9.74
C ALA A 369 18.83 -13.93 -8.59
N ASP A 370 18.46 -13.52 -7.38
CA ASP A 370 18.41 -14.38 -6.19
C ASP A 370 17.04 -14.99 -5.95
N GLU A 371 16.11 -14.91 -6.91
CA GLU A 371 14.70 -15.32 -6.73
C GLU A 371 14.56 -16.75 -6.24
N LEU A 372 15.31 -17.71 -6.78
CA LEU A 372 15.24 -19.12 -6.35
C LEU A 372 15.73 -19.28 -4.91
N ALA A 373 16.84 -18.63 -4.54
CA ALA A 373 17.37 -18.69 -3.18
C ALA A 373 16.38 -18.11 -2.17
N MET A 374 15.69 -17.04 -2.53
CA MET A 374 14.66 -16.42 -1.70
C MET A 374 13.41 -17.29 -1.55
N HIS A 375 13.01 -18.02 -2.60
CA HIS A 375 11.92 -19.01 -2.50
C HIS A 375 12.33 -20.18 -1.57
N ARG A 376 13.54 -20.71 -1.71
CA ARG A 376 14.09 -21.74 -0.82
C ARG A 376 14.09 -21.31 0.65
N GLU A 377 14.49 -20.06 0.93
CA GLU A 377 14.49 -19.50 2.28
C GLU A 377 13.09 -19.50 2.92
N VAL A 378 12.04 -19.15 2.16
CA VAL A 378 10.65 -19.19 2.63
C VAL A 378 10.19 -20.62 2.90
N GLY A 379 10.53 -21.57 2.03
CA GLY A 379 10.22 -22.98 2.20
C GLY A 379 10.81 -23.57 3.47
N ALA A 380 12.10 -23.34 3.71
CA ALA A 380 12.77 -23.73 4.95
C ALA A 380 12.11 -23.07 6.18
N TYR A 381 11.76 -21.79 6.08
CA TYR A 381 11.10 -21.07 7.17
C TYR A 381 9.73 -21.67 7.52
N ALA A 382 8.92 -22.04 6.53
CA ALA A 382 7.63 -22.69 6.77
C ALA A 382 7.79 -23.99 7.59
N ALA A 383 8.82 -24.80 7.28
CA ALA A 383 9.13 -26.00 8.04
C ALA A 383 9.55 -25.70 9.49
N PHE A 384 10.29 -24.60 9.72
CA PHE A 384 10.66 -24.17 11.09
C PHE A 384 9.46 -23.71 11.92
N LYS A 385 8.46 -23.09 11.30
CA LYS A 385 7.29 -22.49 11.99
C LYS A 385 6.16 -23.46 12.29
N ASN A 386 6.42 -24.77 12.27
CA ASN A 386 5.45 -25.81 12.59
C ASN A 386 4.17 -25.74 11.73
N THR A 387 4.34 -25.45 10.44
CA THR A 387 3.30 -25.63 9.43
C THR A 387 3.04 -27.14 9.26
N ASP A 388 1.80 -27.59 9.31
CA ASP A 388 1.45 -29.01 9.16
C ASP A 388 1.40 -29.44 7.69
N VAL A 389 0.98 -28.51 6.82
CA VAL A 389 0.90 -28.73 5.37
C VAL A 389 1.38 -27.46 4.64
N LEU A 390 2.31 -27.65 3.73
CA LEU A 390 2.72 -26.63 2.77
C LEU A 390 2.29 -27.02 1.36
N VAL A 391 1.53 -26.18 0.71
CA VAL A 391 1.16 -26.29 -0.70
C VAL A 391 1.84 -25.15 -1.44
N CYS A 392 2.71 -25.47 -2.37
CA CYS A 392 3.38 -24.52 -3.25
C CYS A 392 2.75 -24.56 -4.63
N ILE A 393 2.39 -23.41 -5.20
CA ILE A 393 1.76 -23.32 -6.52
C ILE A 393 2.55 -22.33 -7.39
N GLY A 394 3.01 -22.79 -8.55
CA GLY A 394 3.78 -22.02 -9.51
C GLY A 394 5.16 -22.59 -9.78
N ALA A 395 5.82 -22.06 -10.79
CA ALA A 395 7.11 -22.59 -11.27
C ALA A 395 8.27 -22.30 -10.30
N LEU A 396 8.35 -21.08 -9.74
CA LEU A 396 9.40 -20.69 -8.79
C LEU A 396 9.17 -21.29 -7.39
N SER A 397 7.93 -21.48 -7.00
CA SER A 397 7.57 -22.07 -5.71
C SER A 397 7.90 -23.58 -5.62
N LYS A 398 8.34 -24.20 -6.73
CA LYS A 398 8.94 -25.54 -6.72
C LYS A 398 10.18 -25.58 -5.83
N ASP A 399 11.07 -24.60 -5.94
CA ASP A 399 12.27 -24.48 -5.09
C ASP A 399 11.91 -24.26 -3.62
N MET A 400 10.82 -23.56 -3.33
CA MET A 400 10.25 -23.41 -1.99
C MET A 400 9.84 -24.79 -1.43
N ALA A 401 9.15 -25.60 -2.22
CA ALA A 401 8.72 -26.95 -1.82
C ALA A 401 9.91 -27.88 -1.59
N GLU A 402 10.94 -27.83 -2.44
CA GLU A 402 12.15 -28.65 -2.30
C GLU A 402 12.91 -28.31 -1.02
N ALA A 403 13.17 -27.02 -0.75
CA ALA A 403 13.83 -26.58 0.48
C ALA A 403 13.03 -26.94 1.75
N ALA A 404 11.71 -26.86 1.68
CA ALA A 404 10.84 -27.31 2.77
C ALA A 404 11.00 -28.82 3.04
N LYS A 405 11.00 -29.66 2.00
CA LYS A 405 11.23 -31.12 2.13
C LYS A 405 12.60 -31.44 2.71
N GLU A 406 13.64 -30.76 2.22
CA GLU A 406 15.01 -30.90 2.75
C GLU A 406 15.06 -30.55 4.25
N THR A 407 14.42 -29.46 4.65
CA THR A 407 14.37 -29.03 6.05
C THR A 407 13.59 -30.01 6.93
N VAL A 408 12.45 -30.51 6.43
CA VAL A 408 11.66 -31.53 7.13
C VAL A 408 12.50 -32.80 7.40
N LEU A 409 13.22 -33.29 6.39
CA LEU A 409 14.11 -34.44 6.52
C LEU A 409 15.23 -34.21 7.53
N ALA A 410 15.87 -33.03 7.47
CA ALA A 410 16.98 -32.66 8.34
C ALA A 410 16.57 -32.45 9.82
N THR A 411 15.31 -32.05 10.06
CA THR A 411 14.81 -31.75 11.40
C THR A 411 13.84 -32.74 11.98
N GLU A 412 13.60 -33.85 11.26
CA GLU A 412 12.65 -34.93 11.63
C GLU A 412 11.22 -34.41 11.92
N LYS A 413 10.83 -33.30 11.31
CA LYS A 413 9.48 -32.73 11.48
C LYS A 413 8.44 -33.44 10.62
N ASN A 414 7.19 -33.39 11.05
CA ASN A 414 6.08 -34.06 10.36
C ASN A 414 5.24 -33.03 9.57
N MET A 415 5.83 -32.39 8.56
CA MET A 415 5.11 -31.51 7.64
C MET A 415 4.93 -32.22 6.29
N LYS A 416 3.71 -32.13 5.73
CA LYS A 416 3.45 -32.59 4.36
C LYS A 416 3.69 -31.43 3.38
N VAL A 417 4.41 -31.71 2.30
CA VAL A 417 4.74 -30.71 1.28
C VAL A 417 4.23 -31.15 -0.08
N PHE A 418 3.42 -30.32 -0.72
CA PHE A 418 2.88 -30.51 -2.06
C PHE A 418 3.37 -29.39 -2.97
N HIS A 419 3.52 -29.69 -4.25
CA HIS A 419 3.79 -28.72 -5.29
C HIS A 419 2.86 -28.97 -6.47
N PHE A 420 2.33 -27.90 -7.03
CA PHE A 420 1.49 -27.88 -8.23
C PHE A 420 1.99 -26.78 -9.17
N ASP A 421 1.96 -27.05 -10.48
CA ASP A 421 2.37 -26.06 -11.45
C ASP A 421 1.29 -24.97 -11.63
N THR A 422 0.01 -25.35 -11.46
CA THR A 422 -1.14 -24.46 -11.67
C THR A 422 -2.14 -24.50 -10.50
N LYS A 423 -3.00 -23.47 -10.40
CA LYS A 423 -4.15 -23.45 -9.47
C LYS A 423 -5.13 -24.58 -9.77
N GLU A 424 -5.32 -24.89 -11.04
CA GLU A 424 -6.21 -25.95 -11.53
C GLU A 424 -5.79 -27.34 -11.02
N ASP A 425 -4.49 -27.63 -11.06
CA ASP A 425 -3.95 -28.89 -10.53
C ASP A 425 -4.16 -28.98 -9.02
N PHE A 426 -3.96 -27.86 -8.30
CA PHE A 426 -4.28 -27.81 -6.86
C PHE A 426 -5.78 -28.05 -6.62
N TYR A 427 -6.70 -27.44 -7.38
CA TYR A 427 -8.14 -27.61 -7.19
C TYR A 427 -8.60 -29.06 -7.37
N GLN A 428 -7.98 -29.82 -8.28
CA GLN A 428 -8.29 -31.24 -8.46
C GLN A 428 -7.91 -32.10 -7.25
N ASN A 429 -6.92 -31.66 -6.46
CA ASN A 429 -6.35 -32.42 -5.35
C ASN A 429 -6.72 -31.85 -3.97
N MET A 430 -7.28 -30.65 -3.88
CA MET A 430 -7.44 -29.92 -2.61
C MET A 430 -8.26 -30.68 -1.57
N ARG A 431 -9.32 -31.42 -1.97
CA ARG A 431 -10.16 -32.22 -1.05
C ARG A 431 -9.42 -33.39 -0.37
N GLN A 432 -8.30 -33.85 -0.94
CA GLN A 432 -7.45 -34.87 -0.33
C GLN A 432 -6.42 -34.26 0.63
N ILE A 433 -6.14 -32.97 0.48
CA ILE A 433 -5.13 -32.21 1.24
C ILE A 433 -5.74 -31.49 2.42
N LEU A 434 -6.82 -30.73 2.18
CA LEU A 434 -7.51 -29.90 3.16
C LEU A 434 -8.47 -30.73 4.01
N LYS A 435 -8.72 -30.30 5.25
CA LYS A 435 -9.61 -30.93 6.20
C LYS A 435 -10.47 -29.87 6.90
N ASP A 436 -11.63 -30.26 7.37
CA ASP A 436 -12.47 -29.39 8.19
C ASP A 436 -11.68 -28.85 9.40
N ASN A 437 -11.93 -27.62 9.74
CA ASN A 437 -11.27 -26.85 10.79
C ASN A 437 -9.78 -26.53 10.53
N ASP A 438 -9.28 -26.64 9.30
CA ASP A 438 -7.95 -26.13 8.98
C ASP A 438 -7.90 -24.60 9.10
N THR A 439 -6.79 -24.08 9.63
CA THR A 439 -6.42 -22.68 9.42
C THR A 439 -5.51 -22.58 8.22
N ILE A 440 -5.93 -21.82 7.20
CA ILE A 440 -5.30 -21.79 5.87
C ILE A 440 -4.75 -20.41 5.60
N LEU A 441 -3.44 -20.25 5.52
CA LEU A 441 -2.79 -19.05 4.99
C LEU A 441 -2.75 -19.12 3.45
N ILE A 442 -3.18 -18.05 2.78
CA ILE A 442 -3.13 -17.94 1.31
C ILE A 442 -2.31 -16.70 0.95
N LYS A 443 -1.17 -16.89 0.23
CA LYS A 443 -0.29 -15.79 -0.14
C LYS A 443 0.51 -16.05 -1.40
N ALA A 444 0.54 -15.06 -2.32
CA ALA A 444 1.35 -15.04 -3.52
C ALA A 444 1.55 -13.62 -4.04
N SER A 445 2.41 -13.43 -5.02
CA SER A 445 2.48 -12.17 -5.77
C SER A 445 1.20 -11.91 -6.55
N HIS A 446 0.90 -10.65 -6.78
CA HIS A 446 -0.35 -10.19 -7.37
C HIS A 446 -0.70 -10.85 -8.71
N PHE A 447 0.31 -11.07 -9.57
CA PHE A 447 0.11 -11.71 -10.88
C PHE A 447 -0.37 -13.17 -10.82
N MET A 448 -0.26 -13.83 -9.64
CA MET A 448 -0.73 -15.20 -9.43
C MET A 448 -2.25 -15.29 -9.23
N GLU A 449 -2.93 -14.15 -9.00
CA GLU A 449 -4.39 -14.06 -8.84
C GLU A 449 -4.96 -15.01 -7.76
N PHE A 450 -4.27 -15.12 -6.61
CA PHE A 450 -4.68 -15.97 -5.48
C PHE A 450 -5.98 -15.56 -4.76
N PRO A 451 -6.54 -14.34 -4.91
CA PRO A 451 -7.91 -14.07 -4.49
C PRO A 451 -8.96 -15.09 -5.00
N GLU A 452 -8.70 -15.74 -6.16
CA GLU A 452 -9.54 -16.82 -6.68
C GLU A 452 -9.57 -18.04 -5.75
N ILE A 453 -8.43 -18.40 -5.13
CA ILE A 453 -8.35 -19.51 -4.16
C ILE A 453 -9.12 -19.11 -2.89
N VAL A 454 -8.94 -17.89 -2.39
CA VAL A 454 -9.68 -17.36 -1.23
C VAL A 454 -11.17 -17.46 -1.48
N LYS A 455 -11.64 -16.95 -2.62
CA LYS A 455 -13.05 -16.99 -3.01
C LYS A 455 -13.57 -18.42 -3.05
N LYS A 456 -12.85 -19.33 -3.74
CA LYS A 456 -13.25 -20.73 -3.89
C LYS A 456 -13.39 -21.45 -2.54
N LEU A 457 -12.41 -21.28 -1.63
CA LEU A 457 -12.45 -21.91 -0.31
C LEU A 457 -13.49 -21.28 0.62
N SER A 458 -13.82 -20.01 0.44
CA SER A 458 -14.88 -19.33 1.19
C SER A 458 -16.29 -19.72 0.73
N GLU A 459 -16.45 -20.05 -0.57
CA GLU A 459 -17.73 -20.40 -1.19
C GLU A 459 -18.02 -21.92 -1.18
N GLU A 460 -17.07 -22.78 -0.91
CA GLU A 460 -17.31 -24.22 -0.69
C GLU A 460 -18.10 -24.43 0.61
N ALA A 461 -19.40 -24.07 0.53
CA ALA A 461 -20.35 -24.15 1.61
C ALA A 461 -21.16 -25.46 1.54
#